data_cd449b176dc68b1b9fbb148c684cd8e9
#
_entry.id   cd449b176dc68b1b9fbb148c684cd8e9
#
_cell.length_a   1.000
_cell.length_b   1.000
_cell.length_c   1.000
_cell.angle_alpha   90.00
_cell.angle_beta   90.00
_cell.angle_gamma   90.00
#
_symmetry.space_group_name_H-M   'P 1'
#
loop_
_entity.id
_entity.type
_entity.pdbx_description
1 polymer ?
#
loop_
_entity_poly.entity_id
_entity_poly.type
_entity_poly.pdbx_seq_one_letter_code
_entity_poly.pdbx_strand_id
1 'polypeptide(L)'
;MTENLLKEIAKQLNSTKVVGVFCHVRPDGDALGSGLALVTALKNSGKAAYMMCEDAVPDRLKILPAMEDVLTSLPQGVNFDLLVSVDCADLSRLGVFAAFYKKFKGNTVNIDHHISNDRYAKINLVCECTATCEIIPEVIKAAGMSITKDIADLAALGLLTDSGNFSHRDVTENTFKVAAELRGAGADFPGIGYEMFSRQSKNRALLYV
;
A
#
# COMPACT_ATOMS: atom_id res chain seq x y z
N MET A 1 -15.70 -3.00 -7.43
CA MET A 1 -14.75 -4.13 -7.21
C MET A 1 -15.48 -5.45 -7.43
N THR A 2 -14.97 -6.37 -8.27
CA THR A 2 -15.68 -7.63 -8.52
C THR A 2 -15.32 -8.64 -7.43
N GLU A 3 -16.33 -9.21 -6.78
CA GLU A 3 -16.18 -10.20 -5.70
C GLU A 3 -15.33 -11.41 -6.13
N ASN A 4 -15.43 -11.83 -7.39
CA ASN A 4 -14.65 -12.95 -7.93
C ASN A 4 -13.15 -12.66 -7.93
N LEU A 5 -12.73 -11.43 -8.25
CA LEU A 5 -11.33 -11.03 -8.31
C LEU A 5 -10.73 -10.94 -6.89
N LEU A 6 -11.50 -10.44 -5.93
CA LEU A 6 -11.10 -10.47 -4.50
C LEU A 6 -10.89 -11.90 -4.01
N LYS A 7 -11.80 -12.83 -4.34
CA LYS A 7 -11.68 -14.25 -3.98
C LYS A 7 -10.44 -14.89 -4.61
N GLU A 8 -10.13 -14.54 -5.86
CA GLU A 8 -8.94 -15.03 -6.56
C GLU A 8 -7.66 -14.55 -5.89
N ILE A 9 -7.54 -13.24 -5.58
CA ILE A 9 -6.40 -12.68 -4.88
C ILE A 9 -6.27 -13.29 -3.48
N ALA A 10 -7.37 -13.39 -2.74
CA ALA A 10 -7.40 -14.03 -1.42
C ALA A 10 -6.87 -15.48 -1.48
N LYS A 11 -7.27 -16.24 -2.50
CA LYS A 11 -6.75 -17.61 -2.73
C LYS A 11 -5.25 -17.61 -2.97
N GLN A 12 -4.71 -16.66 -3.78
CA GLN A 12 -3.28 -16.54 -4.01
C GLN A 12 -2.55 -16.21 -2.69
N LEU A 13 -3.00 -15.20 -1.96
CA LEU A 13 -2.40 -14.81 -0.68
C LEU A 13 -2.42 -15.97 0.33
N ASN A 14 -3.53 -16.73 0.41
CA ASN A 14 -3.67 -17.81 1.37
C ASN A 14 -2.81 -19.03 1.02
N SER A 15 -2.58 -19.32 -0.26
CA SER A 15 -1.82 -20.48 -0.73
C SER A 15 -0.31 -20.30 -0.71
N THR A 16 0.20 -19.09 -0.48
CA THR A 16 1.63 -18.74 -0.50
C THR A 16 2.21 -18.55 0.90
N LYS A 17 3.51 -18.76 1.05
CA LYS A 17 4.26 -18.60 2.31
C LYS A 17 5.17 -17.40 2.29
N VAL A 18 5.73 -17.04 1.13
CA VAL A 18 6.71 -15.97 0.97
C VAL A 18 6.23 -15.00 -0.10
N VAL A 19 5.91 -13.78 0.31
CA VAL A 19 5.32 -12.74 -0.58
C VAL A 19 6.25 -11.55 -0.70
N GLY A 20 6.55 -11.14 -1.94
CA GLY A 20 7.21 -9.86 -2.23
C GLY A 20 6.17 -8.82 -2.62
N VAL A 21 6.15 -7.69 -1.92
CA VAL A 21 5.27 -6.55 -2.21
C VAL A 21 6.12 -5.40 -2.72
N PHE A 22 5.71 -4.78 -3.81
CA PHE A 22 6.44 -3.72 -4.51
C PHE A 22 5.54 -2.51 -4.73
N CYS A 23 6.11 -1.32 -4.65
CA CYS A 23 5.44 -0.09 -5.07
C CYS A 23 6.29 0.70 -6.08
N HIS A 24 5.76 1.82 -6.54
CA HIS A 24 6.43 2.68 -7.52
C HIS A 24 7.63 3.45 -6.94
N VAL A 25 8.58 3.84 -7.81
CA VAL A 25 9.69 4.78 -7.51
C VAL A 25 9.14 6.14 -7.04
N ARG A 26 9.89 6.81 -6.18
CA ARG A 26 9.45 8.04 -5.50
C ARG A 26 8.15 7.83 -4.75
N PRO A 27 8.15 6.89 -3.78
CA PRO A 27 6.92 6.45 -3.13
C PRO A 27 6.28 7.58 -2.33
N ASP A 28 4.96 7.61 -2.38
CA ASP A 28 4.14 8.51 -1.55
C ASP A 28 3.48 7.76 -0.39
N GLY A 29 2.51 8.39 0.25
CA GLY A 29 1.84 7.79 1.41
C GLY A 29 0.94 6.62 1.03
N ASP A 30 0.31 6.64 -0.16
CA ASP A 30 -0.56 5.56 -0.60
C ASP A 30 0.24 4.32 -1.02
N ALA A 31 1.33 4.52 -1.78
CA ALA A 31 2.22 3.44 -2.18
C ALA A 31 2.82 2.69 -0.97
N LEU A 32 3.31 3.44 0.03
CA LEU A 32 3.88 2.85 1.24
C LEU A 32 2.81 2.32 2.19
N GLY A 33 1.73 3.07 2.38
CA GLY A 33 0.63 2.70 3.25
C GLY A 33 -0.05 1.41 2.81
N SER A 34 -0.41 1.31 1.53
CA SER A 34 -1.05 0.12 0.96
C SER A 34 -0.14 -1.11 1.01
N GLY A 35 1.13 -0.95 0.60
CA GLY A 35 2.09 -2.05 0.61
C GLY A 35 2.41 -2.56 2.00
N LEU A 36 2.72 -1.66 2.95
CA LEU A 36 3.05 -2.03 4.32
C LEU A 36 1.84 -2.57 5.08
N ALA A 37 0.62 -2.06 4.83
CA ALA A 37 -0.61 -2.62 5.40
C ALA A 37 -0.78 -4.09 4.98
N LEU A 38 -0.59 -4.40 3.69
CA LEU A 38 -0.66 -5.77 3.20
C LEU A 38 0.47 -6.65 3.78
N VAL A 39 1.71 -6.16 3.80
CA VAL A 39 2.87 -6.87 4.40
C VAL A 39 2.62 -7.17 5.87
N THR A 40 2.12 -6.20 6.63
CA THR A 40 1.83 -6.37 8.06
C THR A 40 0.73 -7.43 8.28
N ALA A 41 -0.35 -7.40 7.47
CA ALA A 41 -1.40 -8.41 7.53
C ALA A 41 -0.89 -9.83 7.24
N LEU A 42 -0.03 -9.96 6.23
CA LEU A 42 0.61 -11.24 5.87
C LEU A 42 1.53 -11.74 6.99
N LYS A 43 2.37 -10.88 7.57
CA LYS A 43 3.23 -11.21 8.70
C LYS A 43 2.41 -11.66 9.92
N ASN A 44 1.33 -10.95 10.24
CA ASN A 44 0.41 -11.28 11.34
C ASN A 44 -0.29 -12.64 11.12
N SER A 45 -0.46 -13.06 9.87
CA SER A 45 -1.01 -14.39 9.52
C SER A 45 0.05 -15.50 9.43
N GLY A 46 1.29 -15.24 9.87
CA GLY A 46 2.38 -16.20 9.92
C GLY A 46 3.14 -16.41 8.61
N LYS A 47 3.00 -15.50 7.66
CA LYS A 47 3.72 -15.56 6.38
C LYS A 47 4.99 -14.70 6.42
N ALA A 48 5.99 -15.05 5.61
CA ALA A 48 7.11 -14.17 5.31
C ALA A 48 6.67 -13.17 4.23
N ALA A 49 6.73 -11.88 4.54
CA ALA A 49 6.36 -10.83 3.59
C ALA A 49 7.36 -9.67 3.67
N TYR A 50 7.67 -9.10 2.51
CA TYR A 50 8.70 -8.07 2.36
C TYR A 50 8.16 -6.94 1.51
N MET A 51 8.31 -5.70 1.98
CA MET A 51 8.02 -4.48 1.20
C MET A 51 9.28 -3.99 0.51
N MET A 52 9.19 -3.75 -0.78
CA MET A 52 10.30 -3.27 -1.60
C MET A 52 9.93 -2.04 -2.40
N CYS A 53 10.80 -1.03 -2.36
CA CYS A 53 10.77 0.15 -3.21
C CYS A 53 12.21 0.50 -3.60
N GLU A 54 12.47 0.93 -4.85
CA GLU A 54 13.81 1.35 -5.27
C GLU A 54 14.32 2.51 -4.43
N ASP A 55 13.46 3.49 -4.20
CA ASP A 55 13.82 4.67 -3.43
C ASP A 55 13.60 4.47 -1.92
N ALA A 56 14.46 5.11 -1.14
CA ALA A 56 14.29 5.17 0.31
C ALA A 56 13.00 5.91 0.67
N VAL A 57 12.40 5.51 1.80
CA VAL A 57 11.23 6.19 2.35
C VAL A 57 11.55 7.67 2.60
N PRO A 58 10.76 8.61 2.05
CA PRO A 58 10.94 10.04 2.32
C PRO A 58 10.78 10.35 3.82
N ASP A 59 11.65 11.21 4.37
CA ASP A 59 11.67 11.50 5.81
C ASP A 59 10.31 11.96 6.36
N ARG A 60 9.55 12.70 5.57
CA ARG A 60 8.21 13.15 5.95
C ARG A 60 7.20 12.02 6.15
N LEU A 61 7.46 10.82 5.57
CA LEU A 61 6.58 9.64 5.68
C LEU A 61 7.04 8.68 6.78
N LYS A 62 8.21 8.87 7.39
CA LYS A 62 8.73 8.05 8.48
C LYS A 62 8.02 8.33 9.82
N ILE A 63 6.70 8.44 9.78
CA ILE A 63 5.88 8.72 10.97
C ILE A 63 5.32 7.45 11.61
N LEU A 64 5.39 6.33 10.92
CA LEU A 64 4.94 5.02 11.42
C LEU A 64 6.13 4.04 11.47
N PRO A 65 6.24 3.21 12.52
CA PRO A 65 7.40 2.30 12.70
C PRO A 65 7.64 1.36 11.51
N ALA A 66 6.57 0.86 10.87
CA ALA A 66 6.67 -0.05 9.74
C ALA A 66 7.40 0.54 8.51
N MET A 67 7.58 1.86 8.45
CA MET A 67 8.34 2.51 7.37
C MET A 67 9.82 2.09 7.34
N GLU A 68 10.36 1.61 8.45
CA GLU A 68 11.73 1.09 8.54
C GLU A 68 11.88 -0.30 7.88
N ASP A 69 10.77 -1.01 7.65
CA ASP A 69 10.75 -2.33 7.02
C ASP A 69 10.87 -2.31 5.49
N VAL A 70 10.88 -1.12 4.87
CA VAL A 70 10.98 -0.99 3.41
C VAL A 70 12.39 -1.27 2.94
N LEU A 71 12.54 -2.26 2.07
CA LEU A 71 13.82 -2.67 1.49
C LEU A 71 14.05 -1.98 0.15
N THR A 72 15.27 -1.47 -0.08
CA THR A 72 15.69 -0.88 -1.36
C THR A 72 16.40 -1.89 -2.28
N SER A 73 16.52 -3.14 -1.85
CA SER A 73 17.10 -4.24 -2.61
C SER A 73 16.38 -5.55 -2.30
N LEU A 74 16.49 -6.53 -3.18
CA LEU A 74 15.94 -7.87 -2.93
C LEU A 74 16.65 -8.53 -1.74
N PRO A 75 15.91 -9.12 -0.81
CA PRO A 75 16.50 -9.83 0.32
C PRO A 75 17.26 -11.07 -0.17
N GLN A 76 18.49 -11.26 0.32
CA GLN A 76 19.35 -12.36 -0.10
C GLN A 76 18.80 -13.71 0.36
N GLY A 77 18.86 -14.70 -0.53
CA GLY A 77 18.44 -16.08 -0.22
C GLY A 77 16.92 -16.29 -0.09
N VAL A 78 16.12 -15.28 -0.37
CA VAL A 78 14.66 -15.38 -0.32
C VAL A 78 14.12 -15.80 -1.69
N ASN A 79 13.32 -16.88 -1.70
CA ASN A 79 12.56 -17.32 -2.87
C ASN A 79 11.09 -16.96 -2.66
N PHE A 80 10.56 -16.08 -3.48
CA PHE A 80 9.16 -15.67 -3.41
C PHE A 80 8.23 -16.69 -4.08
N ASP A 81 7.06 -16.89 -3.48
CA ASP A 81 5.97 -17.70 -4.05
C ASP A 81 5.01 -16.83 -4.85
N LEU A 82 4.88 -15.55 -4.46
CA LEU A 82 3.97 -14.57 -5.05
C LEU A 82 4.64 -13.19 -5.06
N LEU A 83 4.46 -12.45 -6.14
CA LEU A 83 4.78 -11.02 -6.17
C LEU A 83 3.49 -10.21 -6.27
N VAL A 84 3.40 -9.17 -5.48
CA VAL A 84 2.30 -8.20 -5.48
C VAL A 84 2.88 -6.83 -5.77
N SER A 85 2.33 -6.10 -6.72
CA SER A 85 2.58 -4.66 -6.85
C SER A 85 1.36 -3.89 -6.38
N VAL A 86 1.59 -2.81 -5.65
CA VAL A 86 0.54 -1.93 -5.15
C VAL A 86 0.78 -0.52 -5.64
N ASP A 87 -0.29 0.21 -5.92
CA ASP A 87 -0.25 1.62 -6.29
C ASP A 87 0.75 1.90 -7.43
N CYS A 88 0.72 1.06 -8.45
CA CYS A 88 1.68 1.13 -9.55
C CYS A 88 1.00 0.82 -10.88
N ALA A 89 0.72 1.86 -11.66
CA ALA A 89 0.00 1.75 -12.91
C ALA A 89 0.81 1.14 -14.06
N ASP A 90 2.14 1.24 -14.02
CA ASP A 90 3.07 0.84 -15.07
C ASP A 90 4.23 0.04 -14.45
N LEU A 91 4.54 -1.10 -15.09
CA LEU A 91 5.61 -1.97 -14.64
C LEU A 91 6.98 -1.26 -14.55
N SER A 92 7.26 -0.30 -15.44
CA SER A 92 8.54 0.42 -15.44
C SER A 92 8.72 1.26 -14.17
N ARG A 93 7.63 1.70 -13.56
CA ARG A 93 7.65 2.44 -12.29
C ARG A 93 8.07 1.61 -11.08
N LEU A 94 8.18 0.28 -11.19
CA LEU A 94 8.85 -0.54 -10.18
C LEU A 94 10.38 -0.35 -10.16
N GLY A 95 10.93 0.47 -11.06
CA GLY A 95 12.34 0.81 -11.11
C GLY A 95 13.24 -0.40 -11.33
N VAL A 96 14.29 -0.55 -10.51
CA VAL A 96 15.25 -1.68 -10.62
C VAL A 96 14.58 -3.05 -10.45
N PHE A 97 13.42 -3.11 -9.80
CA PHE A 97 12.68 -4.36 -9.59
C PHE A 97 11.83 -4.77 -10.80
N ALA A 98 11.59 -3.90 -11.79
CA ALA A 98 10.74 -4.18 -12.95
C ALA A 98 11.17 -5.43 -13.72
N ALA A 99 12.50 -5.56 -13.97
CA ALA A 99 13.05 -6.71 -14.68
C ALA A 99 12.90 -8.03 -13.90
N PHE A 100 13.05 -7.98 -12.57
CA PHE A 100 12.81 -9.12 -11.68
C PHE A 100 11.35 -9.52 -11.71
N TYR A 101 10.43 -8.56 -11.50
CA TYR A 101 8.99 -8.79 -11.52
C TYR A 101 8.52 -9.40 -12.86
N LYS A 102 8.98 -8.85 -13.99
CA LYS A 102 8.65 -9.34 -15.33
C LYS A 102 9.13 -10.78 -15.59
N LYS A 103 10.31 -11.15 -15.08
CA LYS A 103 10.92 -12.48 -15.28
C LYS A 103 10.38 -13.53 -14.30
N PHE A 104 9.62 -13.12 -13.30
CA PHE A 104 9.10 -14.03 -12.27
C PHE A 104 8.15 -15.06 -12.89
N LYS A 105 8.36 -16.34 -12.57
CA LYS A 105 7.59 -17.46 -13.15
C LYS A 105 6.34 -17.79 -12.35
N GLY A 106 6.29 -17.41 -11.07
CA GLY A 106 5.13 -17.59 -10.20
C GLY A 106 3.97 -16.66 -10.57
N ASN A 107 2.99 -16.57 -9.68
CA ASN A 107 1.88 -15.66 -9.86
C ASN A 107 2.27 -14.22 -9.47
N THR A 108 1.69 -13.26 -10.20
CA THR A 108 1.84 -11.83 -9.94
C THR A 108 0.48 -11.19 -9.80
N VAL A 109 0.33 -10.29 -8.85
CA VAL A 109 -0.88 -9.52 -8.57
C VAL A 109 -0.53 -8.04 -8.65
N ASN A 110 -1.39 -7.25 -9.29
CA ASN A 110 -1.34 -5.80 -9.21
C ASN A 110 -2.63 -5.29 -8.56
N ILE A 111 -2.51 -4.44 -7.54
CA ILE A 111 -3.63 -3.79 -6.84
C ILE A 111 -3.41 -2.29 -6.97
N ASP A 112 -4.32 -1.59 -7.64
CA ASP A 112 -4.11 -0.21 -8.02
C ASP A 112 -5.43 0.56 -8.20
N HIS A 113 -5.38 1.88 -8.06
CA HIS A 113 -6.52 2.76 -8.26
C HIS A 113 -6.41 3.62 -9.55
N HIS A 114 -5.27 3.61 -10.22
CA HIS A 114 -5.05 4.45 -11.40
C HIS A 114 -5.80 3.94 -12.62
N ILE A 115 -6.61 4.81 -13.27
CA ILE A 115 -7.35 4.49 -14.51
C ILE A 115 -6.38 4.14 -15.65
N SER A 116 -5.19 4.74 -15.67
CA SER A 116 -4.15 4.51 -16.68
C SER A 116 -3.37 3.21 -16.51
N ASN A 117 -3.80 2.31 -15.63
CA ASN A 117 -3.07 1.08 -15.32
C ASN A 117 -2.97 0.15 -16.54
N ASP A 118 -1.75 -0.27 -16.86
CA ASP A 118 -1.41 -1.16 -18.00
C ASP A 118 -1.80 -2.63 -17.77
N ARG A 119 -2.26 -3.00 -16.57
CA ARG A 119 -2.68 -4.37 -16.19
C ARG A 119 -1.60 -5.41 -16.48
N TYR A 120 -0.36 -5.13 -16.09
CA TYR A 120 0.84 -5.91 -16.44
C TYR A 120 1.04 -7.19 -15.61
N ALA A 121 0.31 -7.36 -14.51
CA ALA A 121 0.37 -8.58 -13.70
C ALA A 121 -0.52 -9.69 -14.28
N LYS A 122 -0.37 -10.92 -13.79
CA LYS A 122 -1.26 -12.03 -14.16
C LYS A 122 -2.68 -11.81 -13.63
N ILE A 123 -2.79 -11.19 -12.43
CA ILE A 123 -4.07 -10.84 -11.80
C ILE A 123 -4.01 -9.34 -11.50
N ASN A 124 -5.01 -8.58 -11.97
CA ASN A 124 -5.02 -7.13 -11.83
C ASN A 124 -6.34 -6.67 -11.20
N LEU A 125 -6.27 -6.20 -9.97
CA LEU A 125 -7.37 -5.54 -9.27
C LEU A 125 -7.18 -4.03 -9.40
N VAL A 126 -7.81 -3.45 -10.40
CA VAL A 126 -7.77 -2.02 -10.68
C VAL A 126 -9.17 -1.46 -10.50
N CYS A 127 -9.32 -0.55 -9.54
CA CYS A 127 -10.59 0.08 -9.19
C CYS A 127 -10.42 1.59 -9.16
N GLU A 128 -11.28 2.31 -9.85
CA GLU A 128 -11.33 3.77 -9.74
C GLU A 128 -11.85 4.15 -8.34
N CYS A 129 -10.96 4.69 -7.51
CA CYS A 129 -11.24 5.18 -6.16
C CYS A 129 -10.17 6.22 -5.77
N THR A 130 -10.29 6.83 -4.61
CA THR A 130 -9.39 7.91 -4.18
C THR A 130 -7.96 7.41 -3.93
N ALA A 131 -7.79 6.17 -3.43
CA ALA A 131 -6.49 5.63 -3.03
C ALA A 131 -6.48 4.10 -3.14
N THR A 132 -5.32 3.49 -3.39
CA THR A 132 -5.11 2.04 -3.26
C THR A 132 -5.40 1.58 -1.83
N CYS A 133 -5.19 2.45 -0.84
CA CYS A 133 -5.54 2.22 0.56
C CYS A 133 -7.06 2.08 0.82
N GLU A 134 -7.94 2.39 -0.13
CA GLU A 134 -9.36 2.00 -0.08
C GLU A 134 -9.57 0.52 -0.44
N ILE A 135 -8.68 -0.05 -1.24
CA ILE A 135 -8.81 -1.41 -1.78
C ILE A 135 -8.19 -2.43 -0.84
N ILE A 136 -7.04 -2.10 -0.24
CA ILE A 136 -6.24 -3.02 0.58
C ILE A 136 -7.01 -3.60 1.78
N PRO A 137 -7.82 -2.83 2.54
CA PRO A 137 -8.63 -3.40 3.62
C PRO A 137 -9.58 -4.50 3.14
N GLU A 138 -10.19 -4.34 1.97
CA GLU A 138 -11.07 -5.35 1.39
C GLU A 138 -10.31 -6.63 0.98
N VAL A 139 -9.10 -6.47 0.42
CA VAL A 139 -8.22 -7.61 0.10
C VAL A 139 -7.81 -8.38 1.35
N ILE A 140 -7.43 -7.67 2.42
CA ILE A 140 -7.06 -8.26 3.71
C ILE A 140 -8.24 -9.06 4.31
N LYS A 141 -9.44 -8.45 4.33
CA LYS A 141 -10.67 -9.11 4.82
C LYS A 141 -11.06 -10.32 3.98
N ALA A 142 -11.00 -10.20 2.64
CA ALA A 142 -11.30 -11.29 1.74
C ALA A 142 -10.36 -12.50 1.93
N ALA A 143 -9.11 -12.25 2.31
CA ALA A 143 -8.15 -13.30 2.67
C ALA A 143 -8.34 -13.86 4.09
N GLY A 144 -9.37 -13.41 4.84
CA GLY A 144 -9.65 -13.86 6.21
C GLY A 144 -8.68 -13.31 7.25
N MET A 145 -7.93 -12.25 6.93
CA MET A 145 -7.00 -11.61 7.86
C MET A 145 -7.69 -10.46 8.60
N SER A 146 -7.23 -10.17 9.83
CA SER A 146 -7.76 -9.08 10.64
C SER A 146 -7.03 -7.76 10.39
N ILE A 147 -7.78 -6.65 10.42
CA ILE A 147 -7.22 -5.31 10.38
C ILE A 147 -6.90 -4.88 11.82
N THR A 148 -5.61 -4.89 12.17
CA THR A 148 -5.11 -4.37 13.46
C THR A 148 -4.94 -2.86 13.39
N LYS A 149 -4.70 -2.22 14.56
CA LYS A 149 -4.42 -0.78 14.62
C LYS A 149 -3.25 -0.37 13.70
N ASP A 150 -2.16 -1.14 13.67
CA ASP A 150 -0.98 -0.81 12.84
C ASP A 150 -1.32 -0.87 11.35
N ILE A 151 -2.11 -1.85 10.91
CA ILE A 151 -2.60 -1.96 9.53
C ILE A 151 -3.54 -0.78 9.22
N ALA A 152 -4.40 -0.42 10.16
CA ALA A 152 -5.34 0.68 10.00
C ALA A 152 -4.62 2.04 9.93
N ASP A 153 -3.55 2.26 10.72
CA ASP A 153 -2.72 3.47 10.66
C ASP A 153 -2.03 3.61 9.29
N LEU A 154 -1.48 2.51 8.77
CA LEU A 154 -0.83 2.47 7.45
C LEU A 154 -1.81 2.79 6.33
N ALA A 155 -2.98 2.17 6.32
CA ALA A 155 -4.01 2.45 5.35
C ALA A 155 -4.57 3.87 5.48
N ALA A 156 -4.70 4.39 6.71
CA ALA A 156 -5.12 5.77 6.96
C ALA A 156 -4.11 6.79 6.44
N LEU A 157 -2.81 6.52 6.53
CA LEU A 157 -1.77 7.39 5.97
C LEU A 157 -1.96 7.54 4.45
N GLY A 158 -2.09 6.44 3.72
CA GLY A 158 -2.29 6.48 2.27
C GLY A 158 -3.60 7.19 1.91
N LEU A 159 -4.68 6.85 2.58
CA LEU A 159 -5.98 7.47 2.36
C LEU A 159 -5.95 9.00 2.58
N LEU A 160 -5.28 9.47 3.63
CA LEU A 160 -5.13 10.89 3.93
C LEU A 160 -4.26 11.61 2.89
N THR A 161 -3.16 11.00 2.47
CA THR A 161 -2.25 11.65 1.51
C THR A 161 -2.89 11.78 0.14
N ASP A 162 -3.49 10.74 -0.40
CA ASP A 162 -4.09 10.75 -1.72
C ASP A 162 -5.40 11.54 -1.79
N SER A 163 -6.20 11.51 -0.74
CA SER A 163 -7.40 12.35 -0.67
C SER A 163 -7.10 13.84 -0.40
N GLY A 164 -5.82 14.20 -0.18
CA GLY A 164 -5.46 15.56 0.26
C GLY A 164 -6.18 15.95 1.54
N ASN A 165 -6.18 15.06 2.54
CA ASN A 165 -6.94 15.21 3.78
C ASN A 165 -8.46 15.37 3.50
N PHE A 166 -9.00 14.52 2.62
CA PHE A 166 -10.40 14.51 2.17
C PHE A 166 -10.85 15.78 1.42
N SER A 167 -9.92 16.51 0.81
CA SER A 167 -10.23 17.75 0.10
C SER A 167 -10.22 17.62 -1.43
N HIS A 168 -9.73 16.51 -1.98
CA HIS A 168 -9.68 16.27 -3.42
C HIS A 168 -11.08 15.91 -3.96
N ARG A 169 -11.28 16.15 -5.27
CA ARG A 169 -12.60 15.97 -5.94
C ARG A 169 -13.02 14.52 -6.14
N ASP A 170 -12.07 13.60 -6.11
CA ASP A 170 -12.25 12.16 -6.26
C ASP A 170 -12.62 11.47 -4.93
N VAL A 171 -12.69 12.23 -3.82
CA VAL A 171 -13.19 11.74 -2.53
C VAL A 171 -14.69 11.41 -2.66
N THR A 172 -15.04 10.17 -2.33
CA THR A 172 -16.38 9.61 -2.48
C THR A 172 -17.00 9.23 -1.12
N GLU A 173 -18.26 8.84 -1.14
CA GLU A 173 -18.91 8.23 0.04
C GLU A 173 -18.14 6.99 0.51
N ASN A 174 -17.58 6.19 -0.41
CA ASN A 174 -16.79 5.00 -0.07
C ASN A 174 -15.51 5.37 0.67
N THR A 175 -14.84 6.45 0.28
CA THR A 175 -13.66 6.97 0.97
C THR A 175 -13.95 7.21 2.46
N PHE A 176 -15.09 7.85 2.78
CA PHE A 176 -15.50 8.08 4.17
C PHE A 176 -15.93 6.80 4.90
N LYS A 177 -16.53 5.83 4.21
CA LYS A 177 -16.86 4.52 4.81
C LYS A 177 -15.59 3.76 5.20
N VAL A 178 -14.60 3.71 4.31
CA VAL A 178 -13.30 3.08 4.61
C VAL A 178 -12.60 3.83 5.74
N ALA A 179 -12.59 5.17 5.73
CA ALA A 179 -12.02 5.95 6.83
C ALA A 179 -12.70 5.65 8.18
N ALA A 180 -14.03 5.54 8.20
CA ALA A 180 -14.78 5.18 9.41
C ALA A 180 -14.43 3.77 9.91
N GLU A 181 -14.28 2.80 9.00
CA GLU A 181 -13.86 1.43 9.32
C GLU A 181 -12.44 1.40 9.90
N LEU A 182 -11.49 2.08 9.26
CA LEU A 182 -10.11 2.18 9.74
C LEU A 182 -10.06 2.86 11.12
N ARG A 183 -10.86 3.91 11.31
CA ARG A 183 -11.00 4.56 12.64
C ARG A 183 -11.55 3.60 13.68
N GLY A 184 -12.54 2.80 13.31
CA GLY A 184 -13.10 1.74 14.16
C GLY A 184 -12.06 0.67 14.55
N ALA A 185 -11.13 0.38 13.67
CA ALA A 185 -10.00 -0.52 13.92
C ALA A 185 -8.84 0.14 14.73
N GLY A 186 -8.96 1.44 15.08
CA GLY A 186 -8.06 2.15 15.97
C GLY A 186 -7.09 3.11 15.27
N ALA A 187 -7.26 3.39 13.96
CA ALA A 187 -6.39 4.34 13.24
C ALA A 187 -6.40 5.73 13.88
N ASP A 188 -5.21 6.33 14.01
CA ASP A 188 -5.01 7.66 14.55
C ASP A 188 -5.03 8.74 13.45
N PHE A 189 -6.20 8.92 12.81
CA PHE A 189 -6.37 9.97 11.79
C PHE A 189 -5.96 11.37 12.27
N PRO A 190 -6.27 11.82 13.52
CA PRO A 190 -5.83 13.12 13.99
C PRO A 190 -4.31 13.26 14.06
N GLY A 191 -3.61 12.25 14.62
CA GLY A 191 -2.15 12.25 14.74
C GLY A 191 -1.46 12.21 13.38
N ILE A 192 -1.86 11.29 12.50
CA ILE A 192 -1.33 11.17 11.14
C ILE A 192 -1.60 12.45 10.34
N GLY A 193 -2.83 12.98 10.41
CA GLY A 193 -3.20 14.23 9.72
C GLY A 193 -2.39 15.43 10.21
N TYR A 194 -2.14 15.54 11.52
CA TYR A 194 -1.28 16.58 12.07
C TYR A 194 0.16 16.47 11.54
N GLU A 195 0.78 15.29 11.59
CA GLU A 195 2.15 15.06 11.11
C GLU A 195 2.28 15.37 9.60
N MET A 196 1.29 14.98 8.80
CA MET A 196 1.36 15.12 7.34
C MET A 196 1.03 16.52 6.84
N PHE A 197 0.07 17.21 7.46
CA PHE A 197 -0.48 18.45 6.89
C PHE A 197 -0.30 19.68 7.77
N SER A 198 -0.15 19.53 9.08
CA SER A 198 -0.08 20.66 10.01
C SER A 198 1.33 20.90 10.56
N ARG A 199 2.13 19.85 10.72
CA ARG A 199 3.50 19.98 11.23
C ARG A 199 4.39 20.67 10.22
N GLN A 200 4.89 21.85 10.56
CA GLN A 200 5.85 22.58 9.74
C GLN A 200 7.27 22.42 10.28
N SER A 201 8.24 22.22 9.37
CA SER A 201 9.65 22.34 9.75
C SER A 201 9.98 23.79 10.08
N LYS A 202 10.97 24.03 10.97
CA LYS A 202 11.47 25.39 11.31
C LYS A 202 11.83 26.18 10.05
N ASN A 203 12.46 25.54 9.06
CA ASN A 203 12.86 26.17 7.81
C ASN A 203 11.65 26.64 6.97
N ARG A 204 10.56 25.90 6.98
CA ARG A 204 9.33 26.27 6.27
C ARG A 204 8.61 27.42 6.99
N ALA A 205 8.58 27.39 8.32
CA ALA A 205 8.01 28.49 9.10
C ALA A 205 8.75 29.82 8.87
N LEU A 206 10.07 29.78 8.69
CA LEU A 206 10.89 30.98 8.42
C LEU A 206 10.67 31.58 7.02
N LEU A 207 10.07 30.83 6.07
CA LEU A 207 9.75 31.37 4.74
C LEU A 207 8.47 32.23 4.73
N TYR A 208 7.70 32.23 5.82
CA TYR A 208 6.48 33.03 5.96
C TYR A 208 6.63 34.25 6.90
N VAL A 209 7.85 34.51 7.36
CA VAL A 209 8.23 35.70 8.16
C VAL A 209 9.11 36.59 7.32
#